data_e891cecf088f9ce4a297c8a84fbaa187
#
_entry.id   e891cecf088f9ce4a297c8a84fbaa187
#
_cell.length_a   1.000
_cell.length_b   1.000
_cell.length_c   1.000
_cell.angle_alpha   90.00
_cell.angle_beta   90.00
_cell.angle_gamma   90.00
#
_symmetry.space_group_name_H-M   'P 1'
#
loop_
_entity.id
_entity.type
_entity.pdbx_description
1 polymer ?
#
loop_
_entity_poly.entity_id
_entity_poly.type
_entity_poly.pdbx_seq_one_letter_code
_entity_poly.pdbx_strand_id
1 'polypeptide(L)'
;MAKSENQKLKLLYIRKFLLEQTDKDHRVTTAQIIDELTKHEIKAERKSIYDDIECLRSFGMDIKRVQKDRTYSYYVANRPFELPELKLLVDSVQSAKFITKKKTNELIKKIEKLAGKFEASQLQRQVFVAGRVKTMNDSIYRNVDHMHAAISENSQIQFHYFQWNVKKEAELRKGGAFYKVSPWALTCSDGNYYLVAYDEQEEKIKHFRVDKMLDIQMTEEKRLGREVFNEFDTAVYDKKMFGMFWGTEERVKLLCDNELANVILDRFGRDVNLIPKGEKQFTVNVDVAVSRQFVFWVMGLGDGAKIVAPESVVSLVQAEIERLQLQYKKE
;
A
#
# COMPACT_ATOMS: atom_id res chain seq x y z
N MET A 1 -39.91 -36.11 -15.37
CA MET A 1 -39.55 -34.92 -16.16
C MET A 1 -38.04 -34.85 -16.22
N ALA A 2 -37.45 -34.93 -17.41
CA ALA A 2 -36.02 -34.79 -17.59
C ALA A 2 -35.60 -33.39 -17.10
N LYS A 3 -34.75 -33.30 -16.11
CA LYS A 3 -34.13 -32.04 -15.69
C LYS A 3 -33.32 -31.54 -16.88
N SER A 4 -33.67 -30.37 -17.43
CA SER A 4 -32.84 -29.76 -18.50
C SER A 4 -31.39 -29.64 -18.00
N GLU A 5 -30.46 -30.00 -18.87
CA GLU A 5 -29.06 -29.77 -18.68
C GLU A 5 -28.86 -28.31 -18.22
N ASN A 6 -27.99 -28.06 -17.25
CA ASN A 6 -27.65 -26.72 -16.72
C ASN A 6 -28.67 -26.06 -15.75
N GLN A 7 -29.81 -26.68 -15.37
CA GLN A 7 -30.71 -26.05 -14.40
C GLN A 7 -30.08 -25.70 -13.04
N LYS A 8 -29.04 -26.44 -12.63
CA LYS A 8 -28.28 -26.13 -11.42
C LYS A 8 -27.44 -24.83 -11.56
N LEU A 9 -27.09 -24.45 -12.78
CA LEU A 9 -26.33 -23.23 -13.07
C LEU A 9 -27.22 -21.98 -13.19
N LYS A 10 -28.55 -22.14 -13.28
CA LYS A 10 -29.50 -21.04 -13.46
C LYS A 10 -29.32 -19.93 -12.43
N LEU A 11 -29.30 -20.26 -11.14
CA LEU A 11 -29.11 -19.30 -10.05
C LEU A 11 -27.76 -18.58 -10.14
N LEU A 12 -26.70 -19.29 -10.53
CA LEU A 12 -25.35 -18.70 -10.67
C LEU A 12 -25.29 -17.71 -11.83
N TYR A 13 -25.95 -18.00 -12.96
CA TYR A 13 -26.03 -17.07 -14.08
C TYR A 13 -26.90 -15.86 -13.74
N ILE A 14 -28.05 -16.04 -13.08
CA ILE A 14 -28.86 -14.90 -12.61
C ILE A 14 -28.06 -14.02 -11.66
N ARG A 15 -27.40 -14.62 -10.66
CA ARG A 15 -26.54 -13.90 -9.74
C ARG A 15 -25.46 -13.10 -10.46
N LYS A 16 -24.73 -13.74 -11.38
CA LYS A 16 -23.68 -13.11 -12.17
C LYS A 16 -24.23 -11.94 -12.98
N PHE A 17 -25.33 -12.16 -13.71
CA PHE A 17 -25.97 -11.14 -14.52
C PHE A 17 -26.43 -9.92 -13.71
N LEU A 18 -27.07 -10.14 -12.57
CA LEU A 18 -27.49 -9.07 -11.67
C LEU A 18 -26.30 -8.29 -11.13
N LEU A 19 -25.24 -8.97 -10.68
CA LEU A 19 -24.04 -8.31 -10.17
C LEU A 19 -23.29 -7.52 -11.24
N GLU A 20 -23.22 -8.01 -12.47
CA GLU A 20 -22.45 -7.37 -13.54
C GLU A 20 -23.23 -6.26 -14.25
N GLN A 21 -24.54 -6.42 -14.44
CA GLN A 21 -25.33 -5.58 -15.36
C GLN A 21 -26.36 -4.68 -14.66
N THR A 22 -26.38 -4.61 -13.32
CA THR A 22 -27.38 -3.78 -12.64
C THR A 22 -26.77 -2.83 -11.63
N ASP A 23 -27.41 -1.69 -11.47
CA ASP A 23 -27.25 -0.73 -10.39
C ASP A 23 -28.57 0.04 -10.20
N LYS A 24 -28.59 1.06 -9.35
CA LYS A 24 -29.76 1.89 -9.07
C LYS A 24 -30.38 2.50 -10.33
N ASP A 25 -29.55 2.88 -11.30
CA ASP A 25 -29.95 3.56 -12.53
C ASP A 25 -30.15 2.58 -13.69
N HIS A 26 -29.46 1.44 -13.67
CA HIS A 26 -29.51 0.38 -14.68
C HIS A 26 -30.16 -0.87 -14.09
N ARG A 27 -31.46 -1.00 -14.34
CA ARG A 27 -32.28 -2.10 -13.81
C ARG A 27 -32.59 -3.07 -14.91
N VAL A 28 -32.78 -4.35 -14.57
CA VAL A 28 -33.16 -5.40 -15.52
C VAL A 28 -34.52 -5.95 -15.20
N THR A 29 -35.30 -6.25 -16.23
CA THR A 29 -36.61 -6.88 -16.14
C THR A 29 -36.49 -8.40 -16.12
N THR A 30 -37.57 -9.10 -15.71
CA THR A 30 -37.63 -10.56 -15.77
C THR A 30 -37.41 -11.08 -17.19
N ALA A 31 -37.89 -10.37 -18.22
CA ALA A 31 -37.68 -10.74 -19.62
C ALA A 31 -36.21 -10.73 -19.98
N GLN A 32 -35.47 -9.66 -19.62
CA GLN A 32 -34.05 -9.57 -19.87
C GLN A 32 -33.25 -10.65 -19.12
N ILE A 33 -33.69 -11.07 -17.93
CA ILE A 33 -33.03 -12.19 -17.22
C ILE A 33 -33.29 -13.51 -18.00
N ILE A 34 -34.46 -13.74 -18.51
CA ILE A 34 -34.78 -14.93 -19.33
C ILE A 34 -33.97 -14.93 -20.62
N ASP A 35 -33.87 -13.77 -21.29
CA ASP A 35 -33.07 -13.62 -22.52
C ASP A 35 -31.60 -13.95 -22.26
N GLU A 36 -31.05 -13.49 -21.12
CA GLU A 36 -29.66 -13.82 -20.74
C GLU A 36 -29.47 -15.31 -20.49
N LEU A 37 -30.43 -15.96 -19.78
CA LEU A 37 -30.36 -17.40 -19.53
C LEU A 37 -30.46 -18.21 -20.83
N THR A 38 -31.23 -17.73 -21.80
CA THR A 38 -31.40 -18.37 -23.12
C THR A 38 -30.05 -18.43 -23.88
N LYS A 39 -29.19 -17.42 -23.74
CA LYS A 39 -27.84 -17.43 -24.32
C LYS A 39 -26.94 -18.55 -23.76
N HIS A 40 -27.30 -19.03 -22.58
CA HIS A 40 -26.61 -20.14 -21.90
C HIS A 40 -27.39 -21.48 -22.00
N GLU A 41 -28.35 -21.57 -22.95
CA GLU A 41 -29.19 -22.76 -23.20
C GLU A 41 -30.04 -23.17 -21.99
N ILE A 42 -30.32 -22.21 -21.08
CA ILE A 42 -31.16 -22.45 -19.89
C ILE A 42 -32.57 -21.92 -20.14
N LYS A 43 -33.54 -22.83 -20.20
CA LYS A 43 -34.93 -22.46 -20.30
C LYS A 43 -35.47 -22.08 -18.91
N ALA A 44 -36.13 -20.95 -18.81
CA ALA A 44 -36.73 -20.46 -17.57
C ALA A 44 -38.08 -19.80 -17.83
N GLU A 45 -39.04 -20.02 -16.95
CA GLU A 45 -40.34 -19.37 -16.95
C GLU A 45 -40.32 -18.18 -15.96
N ARG A 46 -41.22 -17.21 -16.24
CA ARG A 46 -41.29 -15.97 -15.46
C ARG A 46 -41.49 -16.21 -13.96
N LYS A 47 -42.36 -17.18 -13.60
CA LYS A 47 -42.63 -17.55 -12.20
C LYS A 47 -41.39 -18.09 -11.51
N SER A 48 -40.64 -18.94 -12.18
CA SER A 48 -39.40 -19.52 -11.68
C SER A 48 -38.30 -18.46 -11.42
N ILE A 49 -38.27 -17.36 -12.20
CA ILE A 49 -37.33 -16.26 -11.94
C ILE A 49 -37.67 -15.51 -10.66
N TYR A 50 -38.95 -15.36 -10.32
CA TYR A 50 -39.30 -14.73 -9.04
C TYR A 50 -38.83 -15.56 -7.85
N ASP A 51 -39.02 -16.88 -7.91
CA ASP A 51 -38.56 -17.80 -6.88
C ASP A 51 -37.01 -17.78 -6.76
N ASP A 52 -36.30 -17.74 -7.89
CA ASP A 52 -34.87 -17.63 -7.94
C ASP A 52 -34.33 -16.31 -7.32
N ILE A 53 -35.02 -15.19 -7.56
CA ILE A 53 -34.67 -13.90 -6.97
C ILE A 53 -34.84 -13.91 -5.45
N GLU A 54 -35.97 -14.50 -4.96
CA GLU A 54 -36.17 -14.63 -3.52
C GLU A 54 -35.17 -15.59 -2.88
N CYS A 55 -34.76 -16.64 -3.59
CA CYS A 55 -33.68 -17.52 -3.16
C CYS A 55 -32.34 -16.74 -3.02
N LEU A 56 -32.00 -15.91 -4.01
CA LEU A 56 -30.77 -15.06 -3.95
C LEU A 56 -30.84 -14.03 -2.83
N ARG A 57 -32.03 -13.47 -2.55
CA ARG A 57 -32.25 -12.58 -1.38
C ARG A 57 -32.01 -13.32 -0.07
N SER A 58 -32.58 -14.52 0.05
CA SER A 58 -32.40 -15.37 1.23
C SER A 58 -30.93 -15.78 1.41
N PHE A 59 -30.17 -15.89 0.30
CA PHE A 59 -28.72 -16.13 0.31
C PHE A 59 -27.91 -14.90 0.75
N GLY A 60 -28.54 -13.73 0.90
CA GLY A 60 -27.90 -12.50 1.38
C GLY A 60 -27.64 -11.44 0.30
N MET A 61 -28.16 -11.59 -0.92
CA MET A 61 -28.05 -10.53 -1.92
C MET A 61 -29.13 -9.46 -1.69
N ASP A 62 -28.69 -8.18 -1.60
CA ASP A 62 -29.63 -7.06 -1.51
C ASP A 62 -30.19 -6.69 -2.89
N ILE A 63 -31.15 -7.48 -3.37
CA ILE A 63 -31.83 -7.26 -4.64
C ILE A 63 -33.09 -6.41 -4.40
N LYS A 64 -33.10 -5.18 -4.91
CA LYS A 64 -34.31 -4.33 -4.88
C LYS A 64 -35.19 -4.59 -6.09
N ARG A 65 -36.51 -4.48 -5.87
CA ARG A 65 -37.53 -4.57 -6.88
C ARG A 65 -38.19 -3.21 -7.04
N VAL A 66 -38.30 -2.73 -8.25
CA VAL A 66 -38.99 -1.49 -8.59
C VAL A 66 -40.03 -1.79 -9.62
N GLN A 67 -41.26 -1.30 -9.39
CA GLN A 67 -42.35 -1.41 -10.34
C GLN A 67 -42.49 -0.12 -11.14
N LYS A 68 -42.54 -0.27 -12.46
CA LYS A 68 -42.86 0.82 -13.38
C LYS A 68 -43.79 0.24 -14.47
N ASP A 69 -44.92 0.90 -14.73
CA ASP A 69 -45.84 0.55 -15.83
C ASP A 69 -46.22 -0.95 -15.88
N ARG A 70 -46.63 -1.54 -14.75
CA ARG A 70 -46.96 -2.97 -14.59
C ARG A 70 -45.78 -3.94 -14.79
N THR A 71 -44.58 -3.45 -14.95
CA THR A 71 -43.37 -4.28 -15.10
C THR A 71 -42.48 -4.15 -13.89
N TYR A 72 -42.01 -5.29 -13.37
CA TYR A 72 -41.01 -5.32 -12.32
C TYR A 72 -39.63 -5.32 -12.92
N SER A 73 -38.74 -4.49 -12.34
CA SER A 73 -37.30 -4.45 -12.62
C SER A 73 -36.53 -4.65 -11.34
N TYR A 74 -35.32 -5.18 -11.48
CA TYR A 74 -34.49 -5.60 -10.37
C TYR A 74 -33.10 -4.99 -10.52
N TYR A 75 -32.46 -4.71 -9.37
CA TYR A 75 -31.06 -4.32 -9.30
C TYR A 75 -30.45 -4.73 -7.96
N VAL A 76 -29.13 -4.90 -7.93
CA VAL A 76 -28.37 -5.13 -6.69
C VAL A 76 -28.07 -3.78 -6.06
N ALA A 77 -28.58 -3.54 -4.84
CA ALA A 77 -28.44 -2.27 -4.15
C ALA A 77 -27.09 -2.16 -3.40
N ASN A 78 -26.72 -3.19 -2.63
CA ASN A 78 -25.49 -3.22 -1.87
C ASN A 78 -24.54 -4.26 -2.44
N ARG A 79 -23.29 -3.83 -2.62
CA ARG A 79 -22.17 -4.67 -3.05
C ARG A 79 -21.18 -4.80 -1.90
N PRO A 80 -20.28 -5.80 -1.91
CA PRO A 80 -19.22 -5.92 -0.89
C PRO A 80 -18.32 -4.68 -0.81
N PHE A 81 -18.20 -3.94 -1.92
CA PHE A 81 -17.47 -2.68 -2.01
C PHE A 81 -18.34 -1.62 -2.69
N GLU A 82 -18.33 -0.42 -2.13
CA GLU A 82 -18.89 0.76 -2.77
C GLU A 82 -17.93 1.35 -3.80
N LEU A 83 -18.43 2.10 -4.77
CA LEU A 83 -17.62 2.72 -5.81
C LEU A 83 -16.50 3.63 -5.26
N PRO A 84 -16.71 4.47 -4.22
CA PRO A 84 -15.63 5.24 -3.61
C PRO A 84 -14.52 4.37 -3.03
N GLU A 85 -14.86 3.24 -2.40
CA GLU A 85 -13.88 2.31 -1.83
C GLU A 85 -13.03 1.66 -2.93
N LEU A 86 -13.67 1.23 -4.03
CA LEU A 86 -12.97 0.69 -5.20
C LEU A 86 -12.04 1.72 -5.83
N LYS A 87 -12.43 3.00 -5.88
CA LYS A 87 -11.57 4.10 -6.33
C LYS A 87 -10.32 4.21 -5.45
N LEU A 88 -10.47 4.18 -4.12
CA LEU A 88 -9.34 4.21 -3.20
C LEU A 88 -8.39 3.01 -3.38
N LEU A 89 -8.94 1.81 -3.62
CA LEU A 89 -8.13 0.63 -3.91
C LEU A 89 -7.35 0.79 -5.22
N VAL A 90 -7.98 1.29 -6.29
CA VAL A 90 -7.31 1.57 -7.57
C VAL A 90 -6.20 2.60 -7.37
N ASP A 91 -6.46 3.69 -6.66
CA ASP A 91 -5.50 4.75 -6.38
C ASP A 91 -4.30 4.22 -5.59
N SER A 92 -4.54 3.38 -4.59
CA SER A 92 -3.49 2.74 -3.79
C SER A 92 -2.58 1.85 -4.66
N VAL A 93 -3.17 1.02 -5.53
CA VAL A 93 -2.41 0.17 -6.47
C VAL A 93 -1.65 1.01 -7.50
N GLN A 94 -2.25 2.08 -8.01
CA GLN A 94 -1.58 2.97 -8.97
C GLN A 94 -0.42 3.74 -8.33
N SER A 95 -0.59 4.20 -7.09
CA SER A 95 0.41 4.98 -6.36
C SER A 95 1.61 4.16 -5.91
N ALA A 96 1.48 2.85 -5.77
CA ALA A 96 2.55 1.97 -5.31
C ALA A 96 3.71 1.93 -6.32
N LYS A 97 4.90 2.39 -5.91
CA LYS A 97 6.12 2.38 -6.74
C LYS A 97 6.68 0.97 -6.91
N PHE A 98 6.47 0.12 -5.92
CA PHE A 98 6.98 -1.24 -5.87
C PHE A 98 6.22 -2.24 -6.76
N ILE A 99 5.07 -1.87 -7.32
CA ILE A 99 4.29 -2.71 -8.24
C ILE A 99 4.61 -2.31 -9.67
N THR A 100 4.97 -3.27 -10.54
CA THR A 100 5.25 -2.99 -11.95
C THR A 100 4.01 -2.47 -12.67
N LYS A 101 4.21 -1.73 -13.78
CA LYS A 101 3.10 -1.22 -14.60
C LYS A 101 2.18 -2.35 -15.09
N LYS A 102 2.77 -3.48 -15.51
CA LYS A 102 2.02 -4.65 -15.97
C LYS A 102 1.13 -5.19 -14.85
N LYS A 103 1.69 -5.41 -13.67
CA LYS A 103 0.97 -5.95 -12.51
C LYS A 103 -0.08 -4.99 -11.97
N THR A 104 0.19 -3.68 -12.00
CA THR A 104 -0.80 -2.64 -11.69
C THR A 104 -2.04 -2.79 -12.56
N ASN A 105 -1.88 -2.88 -13.88
CA ASN A 105 -2.99 -3.02 -14.81
C ASN A 105 -3.77 -4.33 -14.59
N GLU A 106 -3.08 -5.45 -14.27
CA GLU A 106 -3.73 -6.71 -13.94
C GLU A 106 -4.58 -6.60 -12.66
N LEU A 107 -4.05 -5.95 -11.62
CA LEU A 107 -4.76 -5.75 -10.34
C LEU A 107 -5.97 -4.84 -10.52
N ILE A 108 -5.82 -3.73 -11.26
CA ILE A 108 -6.95 -2.83 -11.56
C ILE A 108 -8.07 -3.58 -12.28
N LYS A 109 -7.75 -4.39 -13.31
CA LYS A 109 -8.74 -5.22 -13.99
C LYS A 109 -9.44 -6.23 -13.05
N LYS A 110 -8.79 -6.69 -12.00
CA LYS A 110 -9.42 -7.54 -10.97
C LYS A 110 -10.35 -6.73 -10.07
N ILE A 111 -9.94 -5.52 -9.68
CA ILE A 111 -10.76 -4.60 -8.87
C ILE A 111 -12.01 -4.17 -9.66
N GLU A 112 -11.86 -3.86 -10.96
CA GLU A 112 -12.98 -3.53 -11.85
C GLU A 112 -14.07 -4.61 -11.87
N LYS A 113 -13.70 -5.89 -11.75
CA LYS A 113 -14.66 -7.00 -11.69
C LYS A 113 -15.49 -7.04 -10.40
N LEU A 114 -15.09 -6.31 -9.36
CA LEU A 114 -15.87 -6.17 -8.13
C LEU A 114 -16.98 -5.13 -8.27
N ALA A 115 -16.87 -4.24 -9.25
CA ALA A 115 -17.89 -3.28 -9.62
C ALA A 115 -18.87 -3.84 -10.65
N GLY A 116 -20.03 -3.20 -10.81
CA GLY A 116 -20.89 -3.43 -11.96
C GLY A 116 -20.29 -2.80 -13.24
N LYS A 117 -20.75 -3.25 -14.39
CA LYS A 117 -20.26 -2.80 -15.72
C LYS A 117 -20.23 -1.27 -15.87
N PHE A 118 -21.25 -0.60 -15.36
CA PHE A 118 -21.40 0.85 -15.48
C PHE A 118 -20.49 1.62 -14.54
N GLU A 119 -20.25 1.07 -13.34
CA GLU A 119 -19.33 1.64 -12.36
C GLU A 119 -17.87 1.37 -12.73
N ALA A 120 -17.57 0.19 -13.29
CA ALA A 120 -16.20 -0.18 -13.69
C ALA A 120 -15.58 0.83 -14.67
N SER A 121 -16.40 1.41 -15.57
CA SER A 121 -15.93 2.44 -16.50
C SER A 121 -15.46 3.73 -15.82
N GLN A 122 -15.93 4.00 -14.61
CA GLN A 122 -15.53 5.15 -13.81
C GLN A 122 -14.20 4.92 -13.07
N LEU A 123 -13.81 3.64 -12.85
CA LEU A 123 -12.55 3.29 -12.19
C LEU A 123 -11.33 3.54 -13.10
N GLN A 124 -11.51 3.48 -14.42
CA GLN A 124 -10.42 3.64 -15.39
C GLN A 124 -9.98 5.09 -15.61
N ARG A 125 -10.74 6.10 -15.17
CA ARG A 125 -10.59 7.48 -15.65
C ARG A 125 -9.91 8.46 -14.70
N GLN A 126 -9.57 8.15 -13.46
CA GLN A 126 -9.43 9.21 -12.47
C GLN A 126 -8.12 9.40 -11.74
N VAL A 127 -7.12 8.53 -11.80
CA VAL A 127 -5.86 8.87 -11.16
C VAL A 127 -4.69 8.82 -12.13
N PHE A 128 -4.36 9.97 -12.68
CA PHE A 128 -3.04 10.23 -13.23
C PHE A 128 -2.07 10.40 -12.05
N VAL A 129 -1.43 9.32 -11.63
CA VAL A 129 -0.24 9.45 -10.80
C VAL A 129 0.90 9.86 -11.71
N ALA A 130 1.05 11.17 -11.89
CA ALA A 130 2.05 11.75 -12.76
C ALA A 130 3.47 11.27 -12.37
N GLY A 131 4.22 10.73 -13.34
CA GLY A 131 5.67 10.60 -13.26
C GLY A 131 6.25 9.62 -12.24
N ARG A 132 5.48 8.73 -11.60
CA ARG A 132 6.07 7.76 -10.68
C ARG A 132 6.81 6.66 -11.42
N VAL A 133 8.12 6.61 -11.21
CA VAL A 133 8.96 5.52 -11.68
C VAL A 133 8.58 4.26 -10.89
N LYS A 134 7.96 3.29 -11.56
CA LYS A 134 7.63 1.97 -10.99
C LYS A 134 8.81 1.03 -11.14
N THR A 135 8.91 0.06 -10.22
CA THR A 135 9.89 -1.02 -10.34
C THR A 135 9.70 -1.82 -11.62
N MET A 136 10.78 -2.41 -12.12
CA MET A 136 10.75 -3.36 -13.23
C MET A 136 10.79 -4.83 -12.73
N ASN A 137 10.87 -5.05 -11.42
CA ASN A 137 10.94 -6.39 -10.84
C ASN A 137 9.53 -6.96 -10.63
N ASP A 138 9.13 -7.90 -11.48
CA ASP A 138 7.83 -8.57 -11.39
C ASP A 138 7.71 -9.59 -10.23
N SER A 139 8.83 -9.95 -9.59
CA SER A 139 8.82 -10.93 -8.50
C SER A 139 8.44 -10.36 -7.13
N ILE A 140 8.28 -9.04 -7.02
CA ILE A 140 8.14 -8.36 -5.72
C ILE A 140 6.98 -8.89 -4.87
N TYR A 141 5.85 -9.25 -5.46
CA TYR A 141 4.72 -9.81 -4.71
C TYR A 141 5.05 -11.19 -4.12
N ARG A 142 5.84 -12.01 -4.84
CA ARG A 142 6.35 -13.29 -4.32
C ARG A 142 7.40 -13.07 -3.24
N ASN A 143 8.24 -12.06 -3.44
CA ASN A 143 9.24 -11.67 -2.44
C ASN A 143 8.57 -11.29 -1.11
N VAL A 144 7.50 -10.48 -1.16
CA VAL A 144 6.71 -10.11 0.02
C VAL A 144 6.11 -11.35 0.69
N ASP A 145 5.55 -12.27 -0.09
CA ASP A 145 4.96 -13.52 0.42
C ASP A 145 6.01 -14.40 1.11
N HIS A 146 7.17 -14.60 0.49
CA HIS A 146 8.30 -15.32 1.10
C HIS A 146 8.75 -14.72 2.43
N MET A 147 8.77 -13.38 2.54
CA MET A 147 9.14 -12.70 3.78
C MET A 147 8.10 -12.89 4.88
N HIS A 148 6.80 -12.80 4.54
CA HIS A 148 5.74 -13.09 5.49
C HIS A 148 5.81 -14.54 5.98
N ALA A 149 6.06 -15.49 5.09
CA ALA A 149 6.25 -16.90 5.46
C ALA A 149 7.45 -17.06 6.41
N ALA A 150 8.61 -16.50 6.08
CA ALA A 150 9.80 -16.57 6.91
C ALA A 150 9.61 -15.93 8.30
N ILE A 151 8.88 -14.80 8.37
CA ILE A 151 8.51 -14.16 9.65
C ILE A 151 7.61 -15.08 10.47
N SER A 152 6.61 -15.70 9.84
CA SER A 152 5.64 -16.58 10.51
C SER A 152 6.30 -17.88 11.00
N GLU A 153 7.23 -18.43 10.23
CA GLU A 153 7.94 -19.68 10.56
C GLU A 153 9.16 -19.45 11.47
N ASN A 154 9.41 -18.19 11.85
CA ASN A 154 10.57 -17.80 12.66
C ASN A 154 11.91 -18.23 12.05
N SER A 155 12.06 -18.10 10.72
CA SER A 155 13.24 -18.53 9.97
C SER A 155 14.04 -17.36 9.42
N GLN A 156 15.37 -17.54 9.32
CA GLN A 156 16.23 -16.61 8.58
C GLN A 156 16.01 -16.76 7.08
N ILE A 157 16.39 -15.73 6.34
CA ILE A 157 16.38 -15.75 4.87
C ILE A 157 17.77 -15.41 4.33
N GLN A 158 18.04 -15.91 3.13
CA GLN A 158 19.17 -15.49 2.32
C GLN A 158 18.70 -15.01 0.94
N PHE A 159 19.40 -14.02 0.40
CA PHE A 159 19.04 -13.42 -0.89
C PHE A 159 20.23 -12.69 -1.51
N HIS A 160 20.19 -12.48 -2.84
CA HIS A 160 21.06 -11.54 -3.52
C HIS A 160 20.45 -10.13 -3.50
N TYR A 161 21.31 -9.12 -3.39
CA TYR A 161 20.87 -7.72 -3.40
C TYR A 161 21.57 -6.96 -4.50
N PHE A 162 20.82 -6.26 -5.35
CA PHE A 162 21.39 -5.51 -6.46
C PHE A 162 21.25 -3.99 -6.30
N GLN A 163 22.08 -3.28 -7.04
CA GLN A 163 22.00 -1.84 -7.26
C GLN A 163 22.06 -1.55 -8.76
N TRP A 164 21.53 -0.41 -9.15
CA TRP A 164 21.67 0.06 -10.52
C TRP A 164 23.03 0.76 -10.70
N ASN A 165 23.77 0.42 -11.74
CA ASN A 165 24.93 1.16 -12.17
C ASN A 165 24.54 2.35 -13.08
N VAL A 166 25.52 3.17 -13.46
CA VAL A 166 25.29 4.36 -14.33
C VAL A 166 24.78 4.00 -15.73
N LYS A 167 24.97 2.76 -16.17
CA LYS A 167 24.44 2.22 -17.43
C LYS A 167 23.00 1.68 -17.27
N LYS A 168 22.41 1.79 -16.10
CA LYS A 168 21.06 1.23 -15.74
C LYS A 168 21.02 -0.30 -15.81
N GLU A 169 22.13 -0.95 -15.54
CA GLU A 169 22.23 -2.41 -15.41
C GLU A 169 22.18 -2.80 -13.93
N ALA A 170 21.53 -3.94 -13.63
CA ALA A 170 21.49 -4.47 -12.27
C ALA A 170 22.83 -5.12 -11.93
N GLU A 171 23.51 -4.57 -10.93
CA GLU A 171 24.79 -5.09 -10.45
C GLU A 171 24.61 -5.66 -9.04
N LEU A 172 25.02 -6.92 -8.86
CA LEU A 172 24.93 -7.56 -7.55
C LEU A 172 25.93 -6.94 -6.58
N ARG A 173 25.44 -6.58 -5.39
CA ARG A 173 26.30 -6.09 -4.31
C ARG A 173 27.08 -7.24 -3.67
N LYS A 174 28.15 -6.91 -2.94
CA LYS A 174 29.05 -7.90 -2.30
C LYS A 174 29.62 -8.92 -3.29
N GLY A 175 29.85 -8.54 -4.57
CA GLY A 175 30.35 -9.47 -5.59
C GLY A 175 29.42 -10.66 -5.87
N GLY A 176 28.13 -10.53 -5.60
CA GLY A 176 27.15 -11.60 -5.78
C GLY A 176 27.00 -12.53 -4.58
N ALA A 177 27.62 -12.25 -3.44
CA ALA A 177 27.40 -13.06 -2.24
C ALA A 177 25.99 -12.90 -1.68
N PHE A 178 25.49 -13.94 -1.05
CA PHE A 178 24.20 -13.87 -0.34
C PHE A 178 24.27 -12.95 0.89
N TYR A 179 23.22 -12.19 1.07
CA TYR A 179 22.88 -11.58 2.36
C TYR A 179 22.08 -12.61 3.15
N LYS A 180 22.48 -12.90 4.36
CA LYS A 180 21.77 -13.76 5.31
C LYS A 180 21.33 -12.90 6.47
N VAL A 181 20.03 -12.84 6.75
CA VAL A 181 19.44 -11.97 7.75
C VAL A 181 18.22 -12.58 8.41
N SER A 182 17.89 -12.08 9.58
CA SER A 182 16.66 -12.41 10.32
C SER A 182 15.57 -11.40 10.00
N PRO A 183 14.51 -11.75 9.21
CA PRO A 183 13.43 -10.84 8.84
C PRO A 183 12.52 -10.60 10.04
N TRP A 184 12.22 -9.35 10.37
CA TRP A 184 11.37 -9.00 11.52
C TRP A 184 10.10 -8.29 11.13
N ALA A 185 10.15 -7.33 10.21
CA ALA A 185 8.99 -6.58 9.78
C ALA A 185 9.09 -6.17 8.31
N LEU A 186 7.93 -5.92 7.71
CA LEU A 186 7.81 -5.25 6.43
C LEU A 186 7.18 -3.89 6.66
N THR A 187 7.76 -2.84 6.07
CA THR A 187 7.21 -1.49 6.11
C THR A 187 7.13 -0.89 4.71
N CYS A 188 6.27 0.11 4.53
CA CYS A 188 6.11 0.82 3.27
C CYS A 188 6.44 2.29 3.49
N SER A 189 7.52 2.78 2.86
CA SER A 189 7.94 4.18 2.91
C SER A 189 8.14 4.73 1.51
N ASP A 190 7.64 5.94 1.24
CA ASP A 190 7.68 6.59 -0.07
C ASP A 190 7.20 5.71 -1.25
N GLY A 191 6.23 4.81 -0.97
CA GLY A 191 5.66 3.89 -1.95
C GLY A 191 6.58 2.74 -2.33
N ASN A 192 7.64 2.46 -1.55
CA ASN A 192 8.49 1.28 -1.66
C ASN A 192 8.29 0.37 -0.45
N TYR A 193 8.40 -0.95 -0.67
CA TYR A 193 8.47 -1.92 0.43
C TYR A 193 9.90 -2.09 0.92
N TYR A 194 10.04 -2.13 2.23
CA TYR A 194 11.31 -2.39 2.92
C TYR A 194 11.16 -3.56 3.88
N LEU A 195 12.12 -4.44 3.84
CA LEU A 195 12.34 -5.44 4.87
C LEU A 195 13.18 -4.81 5.98
N VAL A 196 12.66 -4.84 7.21
CA VAL A 196 13.43 -4.54 8.43
C VAL A 196 13.96 -5.87 8.94
N ALA A 197 15.27 -6.03 8.98
CA ALA A 197 15.92 -7.28 9.35
C ALA A 197 17.12 -7.06 10.23
N TYR A 198 17.43 -8.05 11.09
CA TYR A 198 18.66 -8.09 11.86
C TYR A 198 19.76 -8.80 11.07
N ASP A 199 20.87 -8.14 10.89
CA ASP A 199 22.09 -8.67 10.29
C ASP A 199 23.02 -9.13 11.40
N GLU A 200 23.25 -10.44 11.53
CA GLU A 200 24.08 -11.04 12.56
C GLU A 200 25.55 -10.67 12.39
N GLN A 201 26.05 -10.53 11.16
CA GLN A 201 27.46 -10.21 10.90
C GLN A 201 27.84 -8.80 11.35
N GLU A 202 26.91 -7.87 11.27
CA GLU A 202 27.14 -6.48 11.68
C GLU A 202 26.39 -6.11 12.97
N GLU A 203 25.70 -7.09 13.59
CA GLU A 203 24.94 -6.97 14.84
C GLU A 203 24.00 -5.77 14.89
N LYS A 204 23.34 -5.47 13.75
CA LYS A 204 22.48 -4.30 13.63
C LYS A 204 21.22 -4.53 12.77
N ILE A 205 20.25 -3.66 12.97
CA ILE A 205 19.06 -3.58 12.11
C ILE A 205 19.45 -2.99 10.76
N LYS A 206 19.00 -3.61 9.68
CA LYS A 206 19.15 -3.14 8.31
C LYS A 206 17.82 -3.07 7.60
N HIS A 207 17.75 -2.16 6.63
CA HIS A 207 16.62 -1.99 5.73
C HIS A 207 17.01 -2.41 4.32
N PHE A 208 16.22 -3.32 3.76
CA PHE A 208 16.42 -3.78 2.39
C PHE A 208 15.18 -3.44 1.57
N ARG A 209 15.36 -2.76 0.46
CA ARG A 209 14.26 -2.57 -0.50
C ARG A 209 13.91 -3.92 -1.13
N VAL A 210 12.66 -4.32 -1.01
CA VAL A 210 12.18 -5.63 -1.44
C VAL A 210 12.25 -5.78 -2.96
N ASP A 211 12.10 -4.69 -3.72
CA ASP A 211 12.22 -4.68 -5.18
C ASP A 211 13.66 -4.88 -5.69
N LYS A 212 14.66 -4.79 -4.80
CA LYS A 212 16.08 -5.03 -5.10
C LYS A 212 16.59 -6.40 -4.61
N MET A 213 15.73 -7.20 -4.05
CA MET A 213 16.06 -8.54 -3.56
C MET A 213 15.76 -9.58 -4.64
N LEU A 214 16.70 -10.49 -4.85
CA LEU A 214 16.60 -11.59 -5.82
C LEU A 214 16.86 -12.91 -5.12
N ASP A 215 16.27 -13.99 -5.61
CA ASP A 215 16.52 -15.37 -5.19
C ASP A 215 16.37 -15.57 -3.67
N ILE A 216 15.27 -15.07 -3.12
CA ILE A 216 14.98 -15.16 -1.68
C ILE A 216 14.71 -16.62 -1.32
N GLN A 217 15.45 -17.12 -0.35
CA GLN A 217 15.34 -18.48 0.17
C GLN A 217 15.22 -18.44 1.69
N MET A 218 14.30 -19.19 2.25
CA MET A 218 14.26 -19.45 3.69
C MET A 218 15.36 -20.44 4.07
N THR A 219 15.96 -20.23 5.23
CA THR A 219 16.95 -21.16 5.79
C THR A 219 16.31 -21.97 6.92
N GLU A 220 16.98 -23.04 7.34
CA GLU A 220 16.54 -23.85 8.50
C GLU A 220 16.81 -23.16 9.84
N GLU A 221 17.62 -22.09 9.83
CA GLU A 221 18.02 -21.40 11.04
C GLU A 221 16.94 -20.46 11.55
N LYS A 222 16.84 -20.36 12.87
CA LYS A 222 15.88 -19.48 13.53
C LYS A 222 16.36 -18.03 13.52
N ARG A 223 15.39 -17.10 13.52
CA ARG A 223 15.70 -15.67 13.56
C ARG A 223 16.44 -15.29 14.83
N LEU A 224 17.39 -14.37 14.68
CA LEU A 224 18.18 -13.74 15.75
C LEU A 224 17.76 -12.29 15.94
N GLY A 225 18.25 -11.65 17.00
CA GLY A 225 18.00 -10.23 17.28
C GLY A 225 16.64 -9.98 17.94
N ARG A 226 16.03 -10.96 18.60
CA ARG A 226 14.72 -10.82 19.27
C ARG A 226 14.72 -9.74 20.32
N GLU A 227 15.79 -9.62 21.08
CA GLU A 227 15.98 -8.61 22.14
C GLU A 227 15.93 -7.19 21.60
N VAL A 228 16.43 -6.98 20.37
CA VAL A 228 16.41 -5.68 19.70
C VAL A 228 15.00 -5.32 19.21
N PHE A 229 14.15 -6.32 18.99
CA PHE A 229 12.80 -6.16 18.48
C PHE A 229 11.67 -6.34 19.49
N ASN A 230 11.95 -6.70 20.76
CA ASN A 230 10.92 -6.88 21.77
C ASN A 230 10.13 -5.59 22.07
N GLU A 231 10.74 -4.43 21.89
CA GLU A 231 10.13 -3.11 22.06
C GLU A 231 9.86 -2.42 20.71
N PHE A 232 9.96 -3.17 19.61
CA PHE A 232 9.87 -2.63 18.26
C PHE A 232 8.39 -2.45 17.84
N ASP A 233 7.91 -1.23 17.97
CA ASP A 233 6.64 -0.81 17.37
C ASP A 233 6.90 -0.24 15.97
N THR A 234 6.43 -0.95 14.94
CA THR A 234 6.59 -0.55 13.54
C THR A 234 6.01 0.84 13.25
N ALA A 235 4.92 1.22 13.90
CA ALA A 235 4.30 2.54 13.71
C ALA A 235 5.12 3.67 14.34
N VAL A 236 5.70 3.42 15.51
CA VAL A 236 6.62 4.36 16.17
C VAL A 236 7.93 4.45 15.41
N TYR A 237 8.41 3.31 14.91
CA TYR A 237 9.66 3.23 14.16
C TYR A 237 9.61 4.04 12.86
N ASP A 238 8.53 3.92 12.09
CA ASP A 238 8.34 4.66 10.83
C ASP A 238 8.30 6.19 11.05
N LYS A 239 7.75 6.64 12.19
CA LYS A 239 7.75 8.07 12.56
C LYS A 239 9.15 8.61 12.85
N LYS A 240 10.03 7.78 13.43
CA LYS A 240 11.41 8.17 13.78
C LYS A 240 12.35 8.19 12.57
N MET A 241 12.05 7.41 11.51
CA MET A 241 12.94 7.23 10.36
C MET A 241 12.67 8.25 9.25
N PHE A 242 13.74 8.75 8.65
CA PHE A 242 13.70 9.60 7.48
C PHE A 242 14.29 8.88 6.28
N GLY A 243 13.42 8.48 5.32
CA GLY A 243 13.83 7.79 4.10
C GLY A 243 14.48 6.41 4.32
N MET A 244 14.18 5.73 5.44
CA MET A 244 14.77 4.43 5.83
C MET A 244 16.29 4.45 5.98
N PHE A 245 16.87 5.60 6.30
CA PHE A 245 18.28 5.72 6.64
C PHE A 245 18.49 5.56 8.13
N TRP A 246 19.46 4.73 8.47
CA TRP A 246 19.85 4.50 9.86
C TRP A 246 20.48 5.75 10.47
N GLY A 247 20.23 5.97 11.76
CA GLY A 247 20.85 7.01 12.56
C GLY A 247 20.75 6.65 14.04
N THR A 248 21.52 7.33 14.88
CA THR A 248 21.38 7.22 16.33
C THR A 248 20.04 7.79 16.76
N GLU A 249 19.27 7.05 17.56
CA GLU A 249 18.03 7.57 18.12
C GLU A 249 18.33 8.64 19.16
N GLU A 250 17.82 9.84 18.95
CA GLU A 250 17.97 10.96 19.87
C GLU A 250 16.67 11.75 20.00
N ARG A 251 16.47 12.35 21.16
CA ARG A 251 15.40 13.28 21.40
C ARG A 251 15.81 14.68 21.01
N VAL A 252 15.32 15.13 19.86
CA VAL A 252 15.68 16.40 19.24
C VAL A 252 14.64 17.48 19.56
N LYS A 253 15.10 18.66 19.93
CA LYS A 253 14.25 19.85 20.12
C LYS A 253 14.33 20.75 18.90
N LEU A 254 13.17 20.98 18.29
CA LEU A 254 13.00 21.92 17.19
C LEU A 254 12.39 23.23 17.70
N LEU A 255 12.83 24.34 17.15
CA LEU A 255 12.15 25.64 17.23
C LEU A 255 11.54 25.90 15.86
N CYS A 256 10.22 26.13 15.82
CA CYS A 256 9.46 26.29 14.58
C CYS A 256 8.55 27.52 14.64
N ASP A 257 8.31 28.12 13.48
CA ASP A 257 7.27 29.14 13.33
C ASP A 257 5.89 28.51 13.36
N ASN A 258 4.87 29.23 13.86
CA ASN A 258 3.51 28.71 14.04
C ASN A 258 2.89 28.18 12.74
N GLU A 259 3.28 28.69 11.58
CA GLU A 259 2.81 28.24 10.26
C GLU A 259 3.21 26.80 9.96
N LEU A 260 4.27 26.29 10.58
CA LEU A 260 4.75 24.93 10.41
C LEU A 260 4.06 23.88 11.31
N ALA A 261 3.09 24.32 12.14
CA ALA A 261 2.40 23.41 13.06
C ALA A 261 1.79 22.20 12.33
N ASN A 262 1.13 22.42 11.17
CA ASN A 262 0.56 21.31 10.39
C ASN A 262 1.65 20.35 9.87
N VAL A 263 2.78 20.86 9.40
CA VAL A 263 3.90 20.06 8.88
C VAL A 263 4.46 19.16 9.99
N ILE A 264 4.60 19.70 11.21
CA ILE A 264 5.07 18.95 12.38
C ILE A 264 4.04 17.89 12.79
N LEU A 265 2.76 18.24 12.87
CA LEU A 265 1.69 17.30 13.24
C LEU A 265 1.51 16.19 12.19
N ASP A 266 1.59 16.52 10.90
CA ASP A 266 1.49 15.54 9.82
C ASP A 266 2.67 14.55 9.85
N ARG A 267 3.86 15.01 10.24
CA ARG A 267 5.06 14.18 10.27
C ARG A 267 5.16 13.33 11.53
N PHE A 268 4.91 13.90 12.71
CA PHE A 268 5.16 13.24 14.00
C PHE A 268 3.89 12.77 14.70
N GLY A 269 2.72 13.16 14.20
CA GLY A 269 1.42 12.82 14.79
C GLY A 269 0.93 13.91 15.76
N ARG A 270 -0.34 13.79 16.15
CA ARG A 270 -1.00 14.78 17.02
C ARG A 270 -0.60 14.67 18.49
N ASP A 271 0.10 13.59 18.87
CA ASP A 271 0.50 13.32 20.25
C ASP A 271 1.74 14.11 20.67
N VAL A 272 2.41 14.82 19.76
CA VAL A 272 3.56 15.66 20.09
C VAL A 272 3.12 16.96 20.75
N ASN A 273 3.83 17.37 21.80
CA ASN A 273 3.53 18.60 22.53
C ASN A 273 4.16 19.80 21.82
N LEU A 274 3.33 20.67 21.24
CA LEU A 274 3.73 21.97 20.73
C LEU A 274 3.70 22.98 21.86
N ILE A 275 4.86 23.49 22.28
CA ILE A 275 5.00 24.42 23.40
C ILE A 275 5.20 25.84 22.82
N PRO A 276 4.24 26.75 22.99
CA PRO A 276 4.36 28.13 22.48
C PRO A 276 5.60 28.83 23.01
N LYS A 277 6.28 29.59 22.13
CA LYS A 277 7.42 30.44 22.46
C LYS A 277 7.20 31.83 21.89
N GLY A 278 6.66 32.73 22.72
CA GLY A 278 6.19 34.04 22.25
C GLY A 278 4.94 33.91 21.36
N GLU A 279 4.68 34.89 20.51
CA GLU A 279 3.45 34.96 19.70
C GLU A 279 3.56 34.21 18.36
N LYS A 280 4.76 34.00 17.84
CA LYS A 280 5.00 33.56 16.46
C LYS A 280 5.64 32.18 16.34
N GLN A 281 6.14 31.63 17.44
CA GLN A 281 6.92 30.39 17.42
C GLN A 281 6.44 29.37 18.46
N PHE A 282 6.83 28.13 18.26
CA PHE A 282 6.69 27.05 19.23
C PHE A 282 7.95 26.19 19.26
N THR A 283 8.12 25.42 20.31
CA THR A 283 9.12 24.35 20.39
C THR A 283 8.42 23.00 20.46
N VAL A 284 9.05 21.97 19.90
CA VAL A 284 8.60 20.59 19.95
C VAL A 284 9.80 19.68 20.20
N ASN A 285 9.60 18.64 21.03
CA ASN A 285 10.58 17.55 21.19
C ASN A 285 10.10 16.35 20.39
N VAL A 286 10.96 15.79 19.56
CA VAL A 286 10.68 14.64 18.69
C VAL A 286 11.76 13.58 18.89
N ASP A 287 11.37 12.32 18.98
CA ASP A 287 12.29 11.19 19.02
C ASP A 287 12.54 10.72 17.59
N VAL A 288 13.77 10.84 17.10
CA VAL A 288 14.14 10.58 15.71
C VAL A 288 15.46 9.81 15.60
N ALA A 289 15.59 9.02 14.55
CA ALA A 289 16.88 8.50 14.10
C ALA A 289 17.63 9.64 13.39
N VAL A 290 18.62 10.22 14.07
CA VAL A 290 19.39 11.34 13.55
C VAL A 290 20.24 10.85 12.38
N SER A 291 19.82 11.23 11.19
CA SER A 291 20.46 10.89 9.92
C SER A 291 20.63 12.16 9.08
N ARG A 292 21.46 12.07 8.05
CA ARG A 292 21.59 13.18 7.09
C ARG A 292 20.25 13.58 6.46
N GLN A 293 19.36 12.63 6.23
CA GLN A 293 18.03 12.89 5.70
C GLN A 293 17.15 13.67 6.66
N PHE A 294 17.22 13.37 7.97
CA PHE A 294 16.55 14.17 8.99
C PHE A 294 17.05 15.63 8.98
N VAL A 295 18.38 15.81 8.97
CA VAL A 295 18.97 17.15 8.92
C VAL A 295 18.49 17.91 7.67
N PHE A 296 18.51 17.29 6.50
CA PHE A 296 18.03 17.92 5.27
C PHE A 296 16.53 18.16 5.26
N TRP A 297 15.75 17.31 5.90
CA TRP A 297 14.32 17.55 6.04
C TRP A 297 14.07 18.83 6.85
N VAL A 298 14.76 19.03 7.98
CA VAL A 298 14.64 20.26 8.78
C VAL A 298 15.13 21.46 7.98
N MET A 299 16.28 21.38 7.30
CA MET A 299 16.78 22.44 6.43
C MET A 299 15.80 22.80 5.30
N GLY A 300 15.07 21.80 4.78
CA GLY A 300 14.04 22.00 3.75
C GLY A 300 12.82 22.80 4.21
N LEU A 301 12.63 22.99 5.53
CA LEU A 301 11.59 23.85 6.09
C LEU A 301 12.00 25.35 6.06
N GLY A 302 13.17 25.66 5.52
CA GLY A 302 13.67 27.03 5.38
C GLY A 302 13.95 27.73 6.71
N ASP A 303 13.74 29.04 6.75
CA ASP A 303 14.03 29.87 7.93
C ASP A 303 13.05 29.61 9.10
N GLY A 304 11.92 28.98 8.81
CA GLY A 304 10.85 28.74 9.78
C GLY A 304 11.14 27.62 10.79
N ALA A 305 12.22 26.85 10.63
CA ALA A 305 12.55 25.77 11.56
C ALA A 305 14.06 25.63 11.79
N LYS A 306 14.46 25.32 13.04
CA LYS A 306 15.83 24.97 13.36
C LYS A 306 15.91 23.96 14.52
N ILE A 307 16.97 23.16 14.50
CA ILE A 307 17.35 22.29 15.60
C ILE A 307 18.03 23.14 16.68
N VAL A 308 17.56 23.03 17.93
CA VAL A 308 18.09 23.82 19.06
C VAL A 308 18.71 22.94 20.17
N ALA A 309 18.42 21.64 20.15
CA ALA A 309 19.03 20.65 21.06
C ALA A 309 18.85 19.23 20.50
N PRO A 310 19.68 18.26 20.88
CA PRO A 310 20.90 18.41 21.68
C PRO A 310 22.06 19.03 20.88
N GLU A 311 23.11 19.44 21.57
CA GLU A 311 24.30 20.06 20.96
C GLU A 311 25.00 19.14 19.98
N SER A 312 24.98 17.82 20.20
CA SER A 312 25.49 16.79 19.29
C SER A 312 24.85 16.91 17.89
N VAL A 313 23.53 17.11 17.84
CA VAL A 313 22.79 17.23 16.57
C VAL A 313 22.98 18.62 15.95
N VAL A 314 23.07 19.69 16.76
CA VAL A 314 23.39 21.04 16.27
C VAL A 314 24.76 21.06 15.59
N SER A 315 25.75 20.41 16.20
CA SER A 315 27.08 20.25 15.62
C SER A 315 27.09 19.50 14.30
N LEU A 316 26.25 18.44 14.17
CA LEU A 316 26.07 17.73 12.90
C LEU A 316 25.52 18.64 11.81
N VAL A 317 24.53 19.50 12.16
CA VAL A 317 23.98 20.49 11.20
C VAL A 317 25.06 21.45 10.74
N GLN A 318 25.89 21.99 11.65
CA GLN A 318 26.98 22.90 11.33
C GLN A 318 28.02 22.25 10.41
N ALA A 319 28.42 21.01 10.73
CA ALA A 319 29.35 20.26 9.88
C ALA A 319 28.76 20.00 8.47
N GLU A 320 27.48 19.77 8.36
CA GLU A 320 26.83 19.56 7.05
C GLU A 320 26.74 20.88 6.25
N ILE A 321 26.48 22.01 6.91
CA ILE A 321 26.55 23.34 6.27
C ILE A 321 27.96 23.63 5.74
N GLU A 322 29.00 23.40 6.53
CA GLU A 322 30.41 23.59 6.11
C GLU A 322 30.72 22.69 4.91
N ARG A 323 30.31 21.42 4.96
CA ARG A 323 30.50 20.50 3.85
C ARG A 323 29.85 21.01 2.56
N LEU A 324 28.59 21.51 2.66
CA LEU A 324 27.88 22.07 1.51
C LEU A 324 28.52 23.34 0.99
N GLN A 325 28.96 24.23 1.87
CA GLN A 325 29.71 25.45 1.48
C GLN A 325 30.97 25.11 0.67
N LEU A 326 31.74 24.09 1.12
CA LEU A 326 32.90 23.62 0.39
C LEU A 326 32.55 23.03 -0.97
N GLN A 327 31.45 22.23 -1.03
CA GLN A 327 31.02 21.56 -2.26
C GLN A 327 30.54 22.55 -3.34
N TYR A 328 29.93 23.68 -2.95
CA TYR A 328 29.38 24.68 -3.87
C TYR A 328 30.21 25.97 -3.91
N LYS A 329 31.40 25.97 -3.31
CA LYS A 329 32.34 27.08 -3.46
C LYS A 329 32.76 27.15 -4.93
N LYS A 330 32.50 28.30 -5.57
CA LYS A 330 33.02 28.53 -6.93
C LYS A 330 34.56 28.56 -6.84
N GLU A 331 35.20 27.80 -7.72
CA GLU A 331 36.66 27.89 -7.95
C GLU A 331 37.05 29.28 -8.40
#